data_af6fb1dd881a53818e8510a9fcc3aee4
#
_entry.id   af6fb1dd881a53818e8510a9fcc3aee4
#
_cell.length_a   1.000
_cell.length_b   1.000
_cell.length_c   1.000
_cell.angle_alpha   90.00
_cell.angle_beta   90.00
_cell.angle_gamma   90.00
#
_symmetry.space_group_name_H-M   'P 1'
#
loop_
_entity.id
_entity.type
_entity.pdbx_description
1 polymer ?
#
loop_
_entity_poly.entity_id
_entity_poly.type
_entity_poly.pdbx_seq_one_letter_code
_entity_poly.pdbx_strand_id
1 'polypeptide(L)'
;DADIRNYVGNVWYQREVFIPKGWAGQRIVLRFDAVTHYGKVWVNNQEVMEHQGGYTPFEADVTPYVIAGKSVRITVCVNNELNWQTIPPGMVITDENGKKKQSYFHDFFNYAGIHRSVMLYTTPNTWVDDITVVTHVAQDCNHASVDWQVGANGDVSVELRDADQ
;
A
#
# COMPACT_ATOMS: atom_id res chain seq x y z
N ASP A 1 -9.08 20.56 17.15
CA ASP A 1 -10.30 20.97 16.48
C ASP A 1 -11.23 19.76 16.33
N ALA A 2 -12.46 19.86 16.90
CA ALA A 2 -13.42 18.76 16.91
C ALA A 2 -13.95 18.46 15.50
N ASP A 3 -14.03 19.45 14.64
CA ASP A 3 -14.55 19.29 13.28
C ASP A 3 -13.57 18.51 12.40
N ILE A 4 -12.28 18.72 12.56
CA ILE A 4 -11.25 17.95 11.87
C ILE A 4 -11.22 16.51 12.39
N ARG A 5 -11.28 16.33 13.72
CA ARG A 5 -11.27 15.00 14.34
C ARG A 5 -12.45 14.14 13.93
N ASN A 6 -13.61 14.73 13.74
CA ASN A 6 -14.86 14.04 13.43
C ASN A 6 -15.22 14.11 11.93
N TYR A 7 -14.30 14.55 11.08
CA TYR A 7 -14.54 14.65 9.65
C TYR A 7 -14.73 13.26 9.02
N VAL A 8 -15.73 13.13 8.17
CA VAL A 8 -16.05 11.90 7.42
C VAL A 8 -16.11 12.23 5.93
N GLY A 9 -15.27 11.60 5.14
CA GLY A 9 -15.19 11.82 3.69
C GLY A 9 -13.75 11.87 3.18
N ASN A 10 -13.56 12.55 2.07
CA ASN A 10 -12.29 12.67 1.39
C ASN A 10 -11.41 13.76 2.01
N VAL A 11 -10.16 13.42 2.30
CA VAL A 11 -9.11 14.35 2.72
C VAL A 11 -7.96 14.28 1.72
N TRP A 12 -7.44 15.44 1.35
CA TRP A 12 -6.37 15.57 0.37
C TRP A 12 -5.06 15.96 1.07
N TYR A 13 -4.01 15.19 0.77
CA TYR A 13 -2.64 15.46 1.17
C TYR A 13 -1.80 15.78 -0.05
N GLN A 14 -0.89 16.74 0.08
CA GLN A 14 0.03 17.08 -0.99
C GLN A 14 1.41 17.44 -0.45
N ARG A 15 2.45 16.93 -1.10
CA ARG A 15 3.83 17.21 -0.74
C ARG A 15 4.72 17.23 -1.98
N GLU A 16 5.67 18.15 -2.01
CA GLU A 16 6.79 18.11 -2.93
C GLU A 16 7.95 17.35 -2.31
N VAL A 17 8.57 16.46 -3.10
CA VAL A 17 9.69 15.61 -2.70
C VAL A 17 10.78 15.71 -3.75
N PHE A 18 12.02 15.87 -3.32
CA PHE A 18 13.17 15.87 -4.22
C PHE A 18 13.65 14.44 -4.49
N ILE A 19 13.83 14.08 -5.77
CA ILE A 19 14.37 12.80 -6.19
C ILE A 19 15.90 12.91 -6.28
N PRO A 20 16.67 12.16 -5.47
CA PRO A 20 18.14 12.24 -5.48
C PRO A 20 18.72 11.97 -6.87
N LYS A 21 19.75 12.72 -7.27
CA LYS A 21 20.44 12.51 -8.56
C LYS A 21 21.04 11.11 -8.69
N GLY A 22 21.53 10.54 -7.58
CA GLY A 22 22.10 9.20 -7.55
C GLY A 22 21.10 8.06 -7.83
N TRP A 23 19.80 8.37 -7.95
CA TRP A 23 18.77 7.39 -8.31
C TRP A 23 18.54 7.28 -9.83
N ALA A 24 19.30 8.02 -10.63
CA ALA A 24 19.23 7.94 -12.08
C ALA A 24 19.49 6.51 -12.57
N GLY A 25 18.61 5.99 -13.43
CA GLY A 25 18.76 4.64 -13.99
C GLY A 25 18.34 3.50 -13.05
N GLN A 26 17.80 3.79 -11.88
CA GLN A 26 17.24 2.80 -10.97
C GLN A 26 15.71 2.79 -11.03
N ARG A 27 15.10 1.69 -10.64
CA ARG A 27 13.67 1.61 -10.39
C ARG A 27 13.32 2.40 -9.12
N ILE A 28 12.34 3.29 -9.19
CA ILE A 28 11.93 4.14 -8.07
C ILE A 28 10.51 3.75 -7.68
N VAL A 29 10.32 3.39 -6.42
CA VAL A 29 9.05 2.90 -5.88
C VAL A 29 8.52 3.87 -4.83
N LEU A 30 7.23 4.20 -4.93
CA LEU A 30 6.48 4.92 -3.91
C LEU A 30 5.62 3.91 -3.15
N ARG A 31 5.82 3.83 -1.82
CA ARG A 31 5.14 2.90 -0.92
C ARG A 31 4.43 3.63 0.20
N PHE A 32 3.24 3.18 0.50
CA PHE A 32 2.45 3.52 1.69
C PHE A 32 2.29 2.27 2.55
N ASP A 33 2.65 2.36 3.82
CA ASP A 33 2.53 1.22 4.75
C ASP A 33 1.10 1.05 5.27
N ALA A 34 0.31 2.12 5.32
CA ALA A 34 -1.12 2.06 5.57
C ALA A 34 -1.83 3.39 5.33
N VAL A 35 -3.00 3.32 4.73
CA VAL A 35 -3.92 4.45 4.50
C VAL A 35 -5.35 4.01 4.80
N THR A 36 -6.04 4.67 5.72
CA THR A 36 -7.39 4.26 6.14
C THR A 36 -8.48 5.14 5.52
N HIS A 37 -9.40 4.58 4.76
CA HIS A 37 -9.59 3.13 4.41
C HIS A 37 -9.39 2.91 2.93
N TYR A 38 -9.53 3.95 2.13
CA TYR A 38 -9.30 3.98 0.69
C TYR A 38 -8.33 5.11 0.35
N GLY A 39 -7.29 4.79 -0.41
CA GLY A 39 -6.27 5.74 -0.86
C GLY A 39 -6.16 5.78 -2.37
N LYS A 40 -6.06 6.97 -2.95
CA LYS A 40 -5.78 7.20 -4.35
C LYS A 40 -4.62 8.17 -4.49
N VAL A 41 -3.64 7.83 -5.32
CA VAL A 41 -2.35 8.51 -5.34
C VAL A 41 -2.01 8.99 -6.75
N TRP A 42 -1.54 10.23 -6.83
CA TRP A 42 -1.01 10.86 -8.04
C TRP A 42 0.43 11.30 -7.83
N VAL A 43 1.23 11.10 -8.87
CA VAL A 43 2.56 11.69 -9.02
C VAL A 43 2.47 12.76 -10.09
N ASN A 44 2.73 14.02 -9.73
CA ASN A 44 2.38 15.20 -10.52
C ASN A 44 0.87 15.20 -10.83
N ASN A 45 0.49 14.98 -12.10
CA ASN A 45 -0.90 14.91 -12.54
C ASN A 45 -1.32 13.52 -12.99
N GLN A 46 -0.44 12.51 -12.85
CA GLN A 46 -0.69 11.14 -13.27
C GLN A 46 -1.12 10.31 -12.08
N GLU A 47 -2.28 9.67 -12.18
CA GLU A 47 -2.71 8.65 -11.24
C GLU A 47 -1.79 7.43 -11.36
N VAL A 48 -1.26 6.96 -10.24
CA VAL A 48 -0.26 5.86 -10.22
C VAL A 48 -0.74 4.63 -9.48
N MET A 49 -1.63 4.80 -8.50
CA MET A 49 -2.19 3.67 -7.74
C MET A 49 -3.44 4.08 -6.96
N GLU A 50 -4.27 3.08 -6.68
CA GLU A 50 -5.35 3.15 -5.69
C GLU A 50 -5.33 1.87 -4.85
N HIS A 51 -5.82 1.95 -3.62
CA HIS A 51 -5.83 0.85 -2.68
C HIS A 51 -7.02 0.95 -1.73
N GLN A 52 -7.64 -0.20 -1.47
CA GLN A 52 -8.65 -0.37 -0.44
C GLN A 52 -8.14 -1.39 0.59
N GLY A 53 -8.02 -0.97 1.83
CA GLY A 53 -7.51 -1.79 2.91
C GLY A 53 -6.66 -0.96 3.87
N GLY A 54 -7.23 -0.60 5.02
CA GLY A 54 -6.68 0.41 5.93
C GLY A 54 -5.36 0.02 6.60
N TYR A 55 -4.95 -1.26 6.59
CA TYR A 55 -3.83 -1.76 7.39
C TYR A 55 -2.79 -2.53 6.58
N THR A 56 -3.01 -2.69 5.29
CA THR A 56 -2.08 -3.36 4.38
C THR A 56 -1.26 -2.36 3.60
N PRO A 57 0.03 -2.63 3.34
CA PRO A 57 0.85 -1.79 2.50
C PRO A 57 0.47 -1.92 1.02
N PHE A 58 0.74 -0.86 0.27
CA PHE A 58 0.63 -0.83 -1.18
C PHE A 58 1.70 0.07 -1.79
N GLU A 59 2.09 -0.24 -3.01
CA GLU A 59 3.18 0.46 -3.68
C GLU A 59 3.03 0.49 -5.20
N ALA A 60 3.70 1.42 -5.84
CA ALA A 60 3.76 1.52 -7.29
C ALA A 60 5.16 1.91 -7.77
N ASP A 61 5.54 1.41 -8.94
CA ASP A 61 6.69 1.89 -9.68
C ASP A 61 6.37 3.26 -10.27
N VAL A 62 7.06 4.28 -9.76
CA VAL A 62 6.90 5.65 -10.19
C VAL A 62 8.02 6.14 -11.11
N THR A 63 8.95 5.27 -11.49
CA THR A 63 10.08 5.57 -12.36
C THR A 63 9.67 6.36 -13.62
N PRO A 64 8.57 5.99 -14.32
CA PRO A 64 8.16 6.72 -15.54
C PRO A 64 7.69 8.15 -15.30
N TYR A 65 7.35 8.51 -14.06
CA TYR A 65 6.69 9.78 -13.71
C TYR A 65 7.61 10.76 -12.99
N VAL A 66 8.86 10.36 -12.71
CA VAL A 66 9.83 11.16 -11.95
C VAL A 66 11.14 11.33 -12.73
N ILE A 67 11.88 12.37 -12.37
CA ILE A 67 13.21 12.65 -12.95
C ILE A 67 14.21 12.81 -11.81
N ALA A 68 15.25 11.99 -11.80
CA ALA A 68 16.34 12.12 -10.83
C ALA A 68 16.96 13.53 -10.87
N GLY A 69 17.16 14.13 -9.71
CA GLY A 69 17.65 15.49 -9.56
C GLY A 69 16.58 16.58 -9.65
N LYS A 70 15.29 16.23 -9.75
CA LYS A 70 14.17 17.19 -9.74
C LYS A 70 13.20 16.90 -8.62
N SER A 71 12.40 17.90 -8.25
CA SER A 71 11.27 17.73 -7.34
C SER A 71 10.06 17.17 -8.08
N VAL A 72 9.27 16.39 -7.36
CA VAL A 72 8.02 15.79 -7.79
C VAL A 72 6.93 16.11 -6.77
N ARG A 73 5.71 16.34 -7.22
CA ARG A 73 4.55 16.54 -6.36
C ARG A 73 3.80 15.22 -6.21
N ILE A 74 3.65 14.77 -4.98
CA ILE A 74 2.83 13.61 -4.60
C ILE A 74 1.53 14.15 -4.02
N THR A 75 0.40 13.70 -4.56
CA THR A 75 -0.95 14.04 -4.09
C THR A 75 -1.67 12.74 -3.72
N VAL A 76 -2.35 12.75 -2.57
CA VAL A 76 -3.08 11.59 -2.06
C VAL A 76 -4.48 12.04 -1.65
N CYS A 77 -5.50 11.38 -2.18
CA CYS A 77 -6.87 11.46 -1.67
C CYS A 77 -7.12 10.27 -0.77
N VAL A 78 -7.54 10.51 0.44
CA VAL A 78 -7.88 9.48 1.41
C VAL A 78 -9.35 9.59 1.78
N ASN A 79 -10.11 8.50 1.68
CA ASN A 79 -11.47 8.39 2.16
C ASN A 79 -11.51 7.54 3.43
N ASN A 80 -12.11 8.06 4.49
CA ASN A 80 -12.21 7.40 5.79
C ASN A 80 -13.60 6.84 6.10
N GLU A 81 -14.49 6.79 5.12
CA GLU A 81 -15.84 6.28 5.29
C GLU A 81 -15.84 4.77 5.57
N LEU A 82 -16.54 4.38 6.63
CA LEU A 82 -16.72 2.98 7.02
C LEU A 82 -17.86 2.34 6.24
N ASN A 83 -17.71 1.04 5.97
CA ASN A 83 -18.75 0.16 5.44
C ASN A 83 -18.54 -1.27 5.98
N TRP A 84 -19.28 -2.24 5.45
CA TRP A 84 -19.17 -3.63 5.89
C TRP A 84 -17.87 -4.33 5.48
N GLN A 85 -17.13 -3.78 4.51
CA GLN A 85 -15.85 -4.32 4.01
C GLN A 85 -14.62 -3.63 4.65
N THR A 86 -14.81 -2.55 5.40
CA THR A 86 -13.71 -1.88 6.11
C THR A 86 -13.36 -2.58 7.42
N ILE A 87 -12.17 -2.32 7.95
CA ILE A 87 -11.75 -2.73 9.28
C ILE A 87 -11.43 -1.45 10.08
N PRO A 88 -12.22 -1.14 11.14
CA PRO A 88 -13.43 -1.82 11.58
C PRO A 88 -14.58 -1.69 10.58
N PRO A 89 -15.52 -2.64 10.56
CA PRO A 89 -16.76 -2.44 9.83
C PRO A 89 -17.63 -1.38 10.52
N GLY A 90 -18.42 -0.67 9.72
CA GLY A 90 -19.26 0.39 10.26
C GLY A 90 -20.27 0.91 9.25
N MET A 91 -20.87 2.03 9.57
CA MET A 91 -21.81 2.74 8.70
C MET A 91 -21.64 4.25 8.81
N VAL A 92 -21.95 4.92 7.72
CA VAL A 92 -22.05 6.38 7.65
C VAL A 92 -23.54 6.77 7.67
N ILE A 93 -23.89 7.68 8.56
CA ILE A 93 -25.24 8.24 8.68
C ILE A 93 -25.12 9.73 8.35
N THR A 94 -25.98 10.21 7.45
CA THR A 94 -26.09 11.64 7.13
C THR A 94 -27.30 12.20 7.87
N ASP A 95 -27.10 13.25 8.67
CA ASP A 95 -28.16 13.92 9.38
C ASP A 95 -28.98 14.85 8.46
N GLU A 96 -30.05 15.44 8.99
CA GLU A 96 -30.96 16.34 8.25
C GLU A 96 -30.24 17.58 7.68
N ASN A 97 -29.11 17.97 8.24
CA ASN A 97 -28.29 19.10 7.79
C ASN A 97 -27.19 18.69 6.79
N GLY A 98 -27.15 17.42 6.36
CA GLY A 98 -26.15 16.88 5.46
C GLY A 98 -24.81 16.56 6.13
N LYS A 99 -24.72 16.65 7.47
CA LYS A 99 -23.49 16.32 8.22
C LYS A 99 -23.36 14.81 8.36
N LYS A 100 -22.23 14.28 7.91
CA LYS A 100 -21.90 12.87 8.05
C LYS A 100 -21.40 12.55 9.46
N LYS A 101 -21.90 11.46 10.03
CA LYS A 101 -21.38 10.80 11.22
C LYS A 101 -21.15 9.34 10.90
N GLN A 102 -20.16 8.74 11.52
CA GLN A 102 -19.96 7.31 11.36
C GLN A 102 -19.95 6.59 12.69
N SER A 103 -20.46 5.37 12.67
CA SER A 103 -20.50 4.44 13.78
C SER A 103 -19.77 3.18 13.37
N TYR A 104 -18.87 2.69 14.20
CA TYR A 104 -18.20 1.41 14.02
C TYR A 104 -18.79 0.36 14.94
N PHE A 105 -18.71 -0.91 14.53
CA PHE A 105 -19.44 -2.00 15.18
C PHE A 105 -18.57 -2.82 16.15
N HIS A 106 -17.32 -2.45 16.30
CA HIS A 106 -16.38 -3.11 17.21
C HIS A 106 -15.75 -2.11 18.16
N ASP A 107 -15.36 -2.59 19.33
CA ASP A 107 -14.56 -1.83 20.30
C ASP A 107 -13.11 -1.72 19.82
N PHE A 108 -12.91 -0.86 18.83
CA PHE A 108 -11.64 -0.67 18.14
C PHE A 108 -11.50 0.80 17.71
N PHE A 109 -10.29 1.36 17.84
CA PHE A 109 -10.05 2.70 17.35
C PHE A 109 -10.15 2.77 15.83
N ASN A 110 -10.98 3.69 15.34
CA ASN A 110 -11.04 3.99 13.92
C ASN A 110 -9.95 5.02 13.58
N TYR A 111 -8.79 4.56 13.18
CA TYR A 111 -7.75 5.42 12.63
C TYR A 111 -8.20 5.95 11.27
N ALA A 112 -7.80 7.19 10.94
CA ALA A 112 -8.13 7.82 9.67
C ALA A 112 -6.90 8.51 9.07
N GLY A 113 -6.86 8.56 7.75
CA GLY A 113 -5.78 9.21 7.03
C GLY A 113 -4.57 8.32 6.77
N ILE A 114 -3.43 8.95 6.54
CA ILE A 114 -2.14 8.27 6.33
C ILE A 114 -1.52 8.06 7.71
N HIS A 115 -1.74 6.89 8.31
CA HIS A 115 -1.35 6.64 9.71
C HIS A 115 -0.05 5.83 9.87
N ARG A 116 0.58 5.41 8.76
CA ARG A 116 1.91 4.81 8.74
C ARG A 116 2.83 5.48 7.74
N SER A 117 4.06 5.01 7.64
CA SER A 117 5.10 5.62 6.82
C SER A 117 4.75 5.68 5.34
N VAL A 118 5.21 6.75 4.69
CA VAL A 118 5.25 6.88 3.24
C VAL A 118 6.71 6.95 2.83
N MET A 119 7.11 6.09 1.92
CA MET A 119 8.51 5.94 1.52
C MET A 119 8.66 6.03 0.02
N LEU A 120 9.75 6.69 -0.40
CA LEU A 120 10.34 6.53 -1.73
C LEU A 120 11.65 5.77 -1.56
N TYR A 121 11.86 4.75 -2.36
CA TYR A 121 13.08 3.96 -2.35
C TYR A 121 13.43 3.48 -3.75
N THR A 122 14.64 2.98 -3.91
CA THR A 122 15.10 2.41 -5.18
C THR A 122 15.37 0.94 -5.05
N THR A 123 15.17 0.23 -6.14
CA THR A 123 15.62 -1.16 -6.33
C THR A 123 16.46 -1.24 -7.60
N PRO A 124 17.28 -2.30 -7.76
CA PRO A 124 17.87 -2.62 -9.05
C PRO A 124 16.81 -2.74 -10.14
N ASN A 125 17.22 -2.60 -11.41
CA ASN A 125 16.32 -2.76 -12.55
C ASN A 125 15.88 -4.21 -12.78
N THR A 126 16.54 -5.16 -12.12
CA THR A 126 16.14 -6.57 -12.05
C THR A 126 15.69 -6.86 -10.63
N TRP A 127 14.45 -7.31 -10.47
CA TRP A 127 13.85 -7.58 -9.16
C TRP A 127 12.93 -8.79 -9.20
N VAL A 128 12.71 -9.38 -8.02
CA VAL A 128 11.62 -10.34 -7.79
C VAL A 128 10.41 -9.52 -7.31
N ASP A 129 9.28 -9.72 -7.97
CA ASP A 129 8.03 -9.01 -7.70
C ASP A 129 7.17 -9.75 -6.68
N ASP A 130 7.09 -11.08 -6.85
CA ASP A 130 6.31 -11.95 -5.97
C ASP A 130 6.91 -13.35 -5.89
N ILE A 131 6.69 -14.00 -4.75
CA ILE A 131 7.03 -15.39 -4.50
C ILE A 131 5.85 -16.07 -3.80
N THR A 132 5.33 -17.12 -4.41
CA THR A 132 4.34 -18.03 -3.80
C THR A 132 4.98 -19.40 -3.60
N VAL A 133 4.93 -19.90 -2.38
CA VAL A 133 5.43 -21.23 -2.02
C VAL A 133 4.31 -22.04 -1.37
N VAL A 134 4.03 -23.22 -1.91
CA VAL A 134 3.03 -24.15 -1.38
C VAL A 134 3.70 -25.48 -1.07
N THR A 135 3.56 -25.92 0.16
CA THR A 135 4.10 -27.20 0.63
C THR A 135 3.01 -28.26 0.72
N HIS A 136 3.30 -29.45 0.23
CA HIS A 136 2.44 -30.62 0.29
C HIS A 136 3.15 -31.75 1.03
N VAL A 137 2.61 -32.16 2.17
CA VAL A 137 3.16 -33.23 2.97
C VAL A 137 2.27 -34.47 2.85
N ALA A 138 2.85 -35.62 2.52
CA ALA A 138 2.14 -36.89 2.43
C ALA A 138 1.62 -37.31 3.82
N GLN A 139 0.55 -38.13 3.85
CA GLN A 139 -0.05 -38.60 5.12
C GLN A 139 0.90 -39.40 6.00
N ASP A 140 1.85 -40.10 5.39
CA ASP A 140 2.88 -40.88 6.08
C ASP A 140 4.02 -40.00 6.64
N CYS A 141 4.02 -38.71 6.35
CA CYS A 141 5.06 -37.71 6.71
C CYS A 141 6.48 -38.08 6.24
N ASN A 142 6.64 -39.06 5.33
CA ASN A 142 7.94 -39.46 4.80
C ASN A 142 8.29 -38.78 3.47
N HIS A 143 7.31 -38.15 2.82
CA HIS A 143 7.48 -37.49 1.54
C HIS A 143 6.83 -36.11 1.58
N ALA A 144 7.47 -35.14 0.96
CA ALA A 144 6.91 -33.82 0.75
C ALA A 144 7.29 -33.32 -0.64
N SER A 145 6.43 -32.47 -1.20
CA SER A 145 6.75 -31.67 -2.38
C SER A 145 6.55 -30.19 -2.09
N VAL A 146 7.26 -29.37 -2.81
CA VAL A 146 7.17 -27.91 -2.72
C VAL A 146 6.89 -27.37 -4.13
N ASP A 147 5.75 -26.74 -4.29
CA ASP A 147 5.44 -25.97 -5.48
C ASP A 147 5.82 -24.51 -5.23
N TRP A 148 6.40 -23.88 -6.21
CA TRP A 148 6.76 -22.47 -6.13
C TRP A 148 6.46 -21.75 -7.44
N GLN A 149 6.08 -20.48 -7.31
CA GLN A 149 5.89 -19.56 -8.40
C GLN A 149 6.62 -18.27 -8.07
N VAL A 150 7.40 -17.73 -9.00
CA VAL A 150 8.15 -16.48 -8.84
C VAL A 150 7.77 -15.53 -9.96
N GLY A 151 7.29 -14.35 -9.60
CA GLY A 151 7.18 -13.20 -10.48
C GLY A 151 8.48 -12.40 -10.48
N ALA A 152 9.15 -12.29 -11.62
CA ALA A 152 10.38 -11.50 -11.75
C ALA A 152 10.52 -10.95 -13.16
N ASN A 153 11.31 -9.89 -13.32
CA ASN A 153 11.65 -9.32 -14.64
C ASN A 153 13.04 -9.73 -15.15
N GLY A 154 13.58 -10.84 -14.65
CA GLY A 154 14.88 -11.41 -15.03
C GLY A 154 14.97 -12.88 -14.71
N ASP A 155 16.13 -13.48 -14.94
CA ASP A 155 16.39 -14.89 -14.63
C ASP A 155 16.33 -15.14 -13.13
N VAL A 156 15.69 -16.26 -12.74
CA VAL A 156 15.50 -16.67 -11.35
C VAL A 156 16.09 -18.06 -11.17
N SER A 157 16.81 -18.27 -10.07
CA SER A 157 17.18 -19.58 -9.57
C SER A 157 16.54 -19.82 -8.21
N VAL A 158 15.99 -21.01 -8.00
CA VAL A 158 15.40 -21.41 -6.73
C VAL A 158 16.18 -22.62 -6.19
N GLU A 159 16.51 -22.58 -4.92
CA GLU A 159 17.24 -23.65 -4.24
C GLU A 159 16.48 -24.04 -2.98
N LEU A 160 16.24 -25.33 -2.80
CA LEU A 160 15.71 -25.90 -1.57
C LEU A 160 16.88 -26.44 -0.74
N ARG A 161 17.02 -25.92 0.47
CA ARG A 161 18.06 -26.33 1.42
C ARG A 161 17.44 -26.92 2.68
N ASP A 162 18.11 -27.85 3.32
CA ASP A 162 17.77 -28.25 4.67
C ASP A 162 18.31 -27.25 5.72
N ALA A 163 17.92 -27.45 6.98
CA ALA A 163 18.27 -26.51 8.05
C ALA A 163 19.78 -26.50 8.43
N ASP A 164 20.54 -27.48 7.94
CA ASP A 164 21.94 -27.68 8.30
C ASP A 164 22.92 -27.19 7.23
N GLN A 165 22.41 -26.52 6.15
CA GLN A 165 23.24 -26.03 5.02
C GLN A 165 23.15 -24.53 4.84
#